data_b81d05ec3a6b9121dc34cd1bec108db1
#
_entry.id   b81d05ec3a6b9121dc34cd1bec108db1
#
_cell.length_a   1.000
_cell.length_b   1.000
_cell.length_c   1.000
_cell.angle_alpha   90.00
_cell.angle_beta   90.00
_cell.angle_gamma   90.00
#
_symmetry.space_group_name_H-M   'P 1'
#
loop_
_entity.id
_entity.type
_entity.pdbx_description
1 polymer ?
#
loop_
_entity_poly.entity_id
_entity_poly.type
_entity_poly.pdbx_seq_one_letter_code
_entity_poly.pdbx_strand_id
1 'polypeptide(L)'
;MSIEADFSLLESLLLARAPGGQEEEVRAVCRGELEASCDEVWLDTANNLVGVIRATGIARETAQSRAIRVMAHQDEIAMVVKRIGEDGRLHVVALGGAFPVNFGMCPVDVMGETDTLPGVLSFGTMHGTSESAQSRHILSGDVQWADVHVITRRTQAELAQKGVRPGTRVVLSQHWRRPFRVNDAIAAHFLDDRAPVVAALRAAEQLAQHKQDLEQDVYFVLTTNEEETNSGAQYAARTLPGSVCIALEVGPIAEEYGTRLCADPIILTGDEKGLYTKSISDDLLAAAVRCGYTPQPALMPGFASDASAVLGSGSSPRAGCLAMPTENTHGYELITNDAMQACTRTLVAYLLENNAR
;
A
#
# COMPACT_ATOMS: atom_id res chain seq x y z
N MET A 1 -16.59 -15.47 -0.43
CA MET A 1 -16.82 -14.02 -0.25
C MET A 1 -17.33 -13.44 -1.55
N SER A 2 -18.09 -12.34 -1.50
CA SER A 2 -18.62 -11.71 -2.70
C SER A 2 -17.74 -10.52 -3.10
N ILE A 3 -17.63 -10.27 -4.40
CA ILE A 3 -16.94 -9.07 -4.96
C ILE A 3 -17.51 -7.78 -4.34
N GLU A 4 -18.79 -7.75 -4.01
CA GLU A 4 -19.42 -6.58 -3.39
C GLU A 4 -18.94 -6.33 -1.94
N ALA A 5 -18.70 -7.40 -1.16
CA ALA A 5 -18.18 -7.25 0.19
C ALA A 5 -16.72 -6.75 0.16
N ASP A 6 -15.93 -7.22 -0.80
CA ASP A 6 -14.55 -6.77 -0.99
C ASP A 6 -14.50 -5.32 -1.46
N PHE A 7 -15.40 -4.93 -2.38
CA PHE A 7 -15.54 -3.53 -2.82
C PHE A 7 -15.94 -2.59 -1.67
N SER A 8 -16.86 -3.02 -0.81
CA SER A 8 -17.30 -2.21 0.36
C SER A 8 -16.17 -2.02 1.38
N LEU A 9 -15.38 -3.06 1.63
CA LEU A 9 -14.21 -2.95 2.51
C LEU A 9 -13.14 -2.04 1.88
N LEU A 10 -12.86 -2.22 0.59
CA LEU A 10 -11.93 -1.37 -0.15
C LEU A 10 -12.37 0.10 -0.09
N GLU A 11 -13.66 0.41 -0.31
CA GLU A 11 -14.18 1.78 -0.20
C GLU A 11 -13.93 2.36 1.20
N SER A 12 -14.16 1.58 2.26
CA SER A 12 -13.90 2.02 3.63
C SER A 12 -12.42 2.34 3.88
N LEU A 13 -11.51 1.52 3.34
CA LEU A 13 -10.07 1.72 3.43
C LEU A 13 -9.60 2.94 2.60
N LEU A 14 -10.16 3.13 1.41
CA LEU A 14 -9.81 4.26 0.55
C LEU A 14 -10.29 5.60 1.10
N LEU A 15 -11.44 5.63 1.77
CA LEU A 15 -11.96 6.85 2.40
C LEU A 15 -11.20 7.24 3.68
N ALA A 16 -10.52 6.29 4.32
CA ALA A 16 -9.65 6.53 5.47
C ALA A 16 -8.28 7.06 4.99
N ARG A 17 -7.80 8.10 5.67
CA ARG A 17 -6.51 8.74 5.35
C ARG A 17 -5.38 8.01 6.07
N ALA A 18 -4.25 7.84 5.39
CA ALA A 18 -3.07 7.24 6.01
C ALA A 18 -1.75 7.67 5.35
N PRO A 19 -1.41 8.96 5.35
CA PRO A 19 -0.07 9.34 4.92
C PRO A 19 0.97 8.79 5.89
N GLY A 20 2.16 8.44 5.40
CA GLY A 20 3.22 7.84 6.19
C GLY A 20 3.44 8.52 7.55
N GLY A 21 3.42 7.73 8.63
CA GLY A 21 3.50 8.15 10.03
C GLY A 21 2.19 8.69 10.63
N GLN A 22 1.06 8.62 9.92
CA GLN A 22 -0.29 8.99 10.39
C GLN A 22 -1.35 8.04 9.81
N GLU A 23 -1.21 6.73 10.06
CA GLU A 23 -2.05 5.67 9.48
C GLU A 23 -3.24 5.27 10.37
N GLU A 24 -3.57 6.06 11.40
CA GLU A 24 -4.56 5.70 12.42
C GLU A 24 -5.95 5.40 11.85
N GLU A 25 -6.38 6.14 10.82
CA GLU A 25 -7.74 5.96 10.26
C GLU A 25 -7.87 4.61 9.54
N VAL A 26 -6.91 4.25 8.69
CA VAL A 26 -6.88 2.93 8.02
C VAL A 26 -6.69 1.81 9.02
N ARG A 27 -5.79 2.00 9.97
CA ARG A 27 -5.53 1.05 11.05
C ARG A 27 -6.79 0.72 11.85
N ALA A 28 -7.65 1.71 12.10
CA ALA A 28 -8.92 1.49 12.79
C ALA A 28 -9.87 0.57 12.02
N VAL A 29 -9.97 0.73 10.70
CA VAL A 29 -10.76 -0.15 9.82
C VAL A 29 -10.18 -1.57 9.83
N CYS A 30 -8.87 -1.71 9.62
CA CYS A 30 -8.19 -3.00 9.55
C CYS A 30 -8.25 -3.78 10.87
N ARG A 31 -8.20 -3.08 12.01
CA ARG A 31 -8.23 -3.71 13.33
C ARG A 31 -9.49 -4.56 13.53
N GLY A 32 -10.67 -4.02 13.17
CA GLY A 32 -11.93 -4.75 13.31
C GLY A 32 -11.95 -6.05 12.48
N GLU A 33 -11.41 -6.02 11.26
CA GLU A 33 -11.33 -7.21 10.39
C GLU A 33 -10.35 -8.26 10.95
N LEU A 34 -9.17 -7.82 11.43
CA LEU A 34 -8.20 -8.75 12.03
C LEU A 34 -8.69 -9.33 13.35
N GLU A 35 -9.32 -8.54 14.23
CA GLU A 35 -9.87 -9.01 15.51
C GLU A 35 -10.99 -10.06 15.32
N ALA A 36 -11.70 -10.02 14.20
CA ALA A 36 -12.70 -11.04 13.86
C ALA A 36 -12.09 -12.37 13.40
N SER A 37 -10.83 -12.39 12.98
CA SER A 37 -10.19 -13.54 12.30
C SER A 37 -8.98 -14.10 13.03
N CYS A 38 -8.17 -13.23 13.66
CA CYS A 38 -6.90 -13.59 14.30
C CYS A 38 -7.06 -13.98 15.76
N ASP A 39 -6.13 -14.79 16.28
CA ASP A 39 -6.08 -15.19 17.67
C ASP A 39 -5.65 -14.06 18.60
N GLU A 40 -4.76 -13.20 18.13
CA GLU A 40 -4.28 -12.01 18.83
C GLU A 40 -4.07 -10.89 17.81
N VAL A 41 -4.38 -9.63 18.20
CA VAL A 41 -4.15 -8.43 17.39
C VAL A 41 -3.55 -7.33 18.28
N TRP A 42 -2.46 -6.72 17.84
CA TRP A 42 -1.78 -5.66 18.59
C TRP A 42 -1.11 -4.65 17.68
N LEU A 43 -0.72 -3.51 18.25
CA LEU A 43 0.24 -2.60 17.63
C LEU A 43 1.64 -2.93 18.15
N ASP A 44 2.61 -3.02 17.23
CA ASP A 44 4.00 -3.05 17.62
C ASP A 44 4.54 -1.63 17.87
N THR A 45 5.81 -1.53 18.28
CA THR A 45 6.45 -0.23 18.58
C THR A 45 6.75 0.61 17.34
N ALA A 46 6.67 0.04 16.14
CA ALA A 46 6.74 0.78 14.88
C ALA A 46 5.36 1.21 14.37
N ASN A 47 4.28 0.97 15.15
CA ASN A 47 2.90 1.19 14.79
C ASN A 47 2.36 0.30 13.66
N ASN A 48 3.04 -0.80 13.33
CA ASN A 48 2.42 -1.81 12.49
C ASN A 48 1.24 -2.44 13.23
N LEU A 49 0.14 -2.69 12.52
CA LEU A 49 -0.95 -3.49 13.06
C LEU A 49 -0.67 -4.96 12.74
N VAL A 50 -0.51 -5.76 13.78
CA VAL A 50 -0.16 -7.18 13.67
C VAL A 50 -1.32 -8.05 14.13
N GLY A 51 -1.72 -9.00 13.29
CA GLY A 51 -2.63 -10.09 13.64
C GLY A 51 -1.93 -11.44 13.50
N VAL A 52 -2.19 -12.40 14.36
CA VAL A 52 -1.63 -13.75 14.24
C VAL A 52 -2.70 -14.81 14.20
N ILE A 53 -2.58 -15.74 13.25
CA ILE A 53 -3.30 -17.01 13.20
C ILE A 53 -2.34 -18.10 13.59
N ARG A 54 -2.68 -18.82 14.66
CA ARG A 54 -1.84 -19.88 15.21
C ARG A 54 -2.23 -21.23 14.65
N ALA A 55 -1.24 -21.96 14.16
CA ALA A 55 -1.43 -23.35 13.77
C ALA A 55 -1.80 -24.20 14.99
N THR A 56 -2.79 -25.07 14.84
CA THR A 56 -3.27 -25.96 15.91
C THR A 56 -2.99 -27.44 15.66
N GLY A 57 -2.63 -27.83 14.44
CA GLY A 57 -2.30 -29.20 14.04
C GLY A 57 -0.88 -29.65 14.35
N ILE A 58 -0.02 -28.76 14.85
CA ILE A 58 1.41 -29.01 15.08
C ILE A 58 1.88 -28.43 16.41
N ALA A 59 3.02 -28.93 16.92
CA ALA A 59 3.62 -28.43 18.15
C ALA A 59 3.92 -26.93 18.09
N ARG A 60 3.62 -26.19 19.16
CA ARG A 60 3.69 -24.73 19.25
C ARG A 60 5.07 -24.16 18.84
N GLU A 61 6.15 -24.76 19.35
CA GLU A 61 7.52 -24.32 19.04
C GLU A 61 7.84 -24.49 17.55
N THR A 62 7.37 -25.58 16.94
CA THR A 62 7.57 -25.85 15.51
C THR A 62 6.77 -24.86 14.67
N ALA A 63 5.50 -24.62 15.00
CA ALA A 63 4.66 -23.65 14.31
C ALA A 63 5.29 -22.25 14.34
N GLN A 64 5.79 -21.83 15.49
CA GLN A 64 6.40 -20.53 15.68
C GLN A 64 7.76 -20.40 14.94
N SER A 65 8.58 -21.44 14.97
CA SER A 65 9.88 -21.42 14.25
C SER A 65 9.75 -21.36 12.73
N ARG A 66 8.64 -21.87 12.21
CA ARG A 66 8.29 -21.88 10.78
C ARG A 66 7.41 -20.69 10.37
N ALA A 67 7.12 -19.78 11.28
CA ALA A 67 6.17 -18.71 11.04
C ALA A 67 6.46 -17.94 9.74
N ILE A 68 5.39 -17.55 9.06
CA ILE A 68 5.41 -16.72 7.86
C ILE A 68 4.80 -15.36 8.20
N ARG A 69 5.45 -14.29 7.77
CA ARG A 69 4.97 -12.92 7.88
C ARG A 69 4.42 -12.48 6.53
N VAL A 70 3.11 -12.24 6.47
CA VAL A 70 2.44 -11.64 5.32
C VAL A 70 2.38 -10.14 5.57
N MET A 71 2.92 -9.35 4.68
CA MET A 71 3.03 -7.90 4.78
C MET A 71 2.22 -7.24 3.67
N ALA A 72 1.47 -6.20 4.03
CA ALA A 72 0.79 -5.28 3.12
C ALA A 72 0.84 -3.90 3.78
N HIS A 73 1.13 -2.84 3.03
CA HIS A 73 1.30 -1.55 3.67
C HIS A 73 -0.01 -0.78 3.82
N GLN A 74 -0.12 -0.07 4.93
CA GLN A 74 -1.32 0.72 5.25
C GLN A 74 -1.14 2.21 4.95
N ASP A 75 0.06 2.66 4.64
CA ASP A 75 0.31 4.04 4.24
C ASP A 75 0.00 4.27 2.75
N GLU A 76 0.11 5.50 2.34
CA GLU A 76 -0.18 5.97 0.99
C GLU A 76 0.76 7.12 0.62
N ILE A 77 1.07 7.28 -0.67
CA ILE A 77 1.75 8.47 -1.17
C ILE A 77 0.94 9.71 -0.82
N ALA A 78 1.63 10.76 -0.43
CA ALA A 78 1.00 12.00 -0.01
C ALA A 78 1.90 13.21 -0.30
N MET A 79 1.58 14.32 0.33
CA MET A 79 2.41 15.51 0.34
C MET A 79 2.69 15.94 1.78
N VAL A 80 3.80 16.66 1.96
CA VAL A 80 4.14 17.25 3.25
C VAL A 80 4.49 18.71 3.09
N VAL A 81 4.00 19.55 4.00
CA VAL A 81 4.30 20.98 4.00
C VAL A 81 5.78 21.19 4.26
N LYS A 82 6.49 21.80 3.30
CA LYS A 82 7.89 22.19 3.42
C LYS A 82 8.02 23.57 4.07
N ARG A 83 7.17 24.52 3.67
CA ARG A 83 7.12 25.88 4.22
C ARG A 83 5.79 26.55 3.95
N ILE A 84 5.47 27.59 4.71
CA ILE A 84 4.29 28.44 4.52
C ILE A 84 4.78 29.78 3.96
N GLY A 85 4.22 30.19 2.82
CA GLY A 85 4.51 31.48 2.21
C GLY A 85 3.91 32.66 2.98
N GLU A 86 4.41 33.87 2.79
CA GLU A 86 3.85 35.10 3.40
C GLU A 86 2.37 35.32 3.02
N ASP A 87 1.98 34.86 1.85
CA ASP A 87 0.62 34.88 1.30
C ASP A 87 -0.28 33.71 1.83
N GLY A 88 0.23 32.88 2.73
CA GLY A 88 -0.46 31.73 3.29
C GLY A 88 -0.50 30.51 2.39
N ARG A 89 0.16 30.50 1.22
CA ARG A 89 0.28 29.30 0.37
C ARG A 89 1.20 28.27 1.05
N LEU A 90 0.81 27.01 0.98
CA LEU A 90 1.64 25.91 1.47
C LEU A 90 2.49 25.38 0.34
N HIS A 91 3.79 25.51 0.45
CA HIS A 91 4.74 24.85 -0.43
C HIS A 91 4.96 23.43 0.08
N VAL A 92 4.69 22.44 -0.77
CA VAL A 92 4.72 21.03 -0.43
C VAL A 92 5.82 20.30 -1.20
N VAL A 93 6.17 19.13 -0.71
CA VAL A 93 7.02 18.14 -1.38
C VAL A 93 6.35 16.78 -1.29
N ALA A 94 6.80 15.82 -2.07
CA ALA A 94 6.32 14.45 -1.98
C ALA A 94 6.56 13.85 -0.58
N LEU A 95 5.66 12.97 -0.19
CA LEU A 95 5.81 11.95 0.82
C LEU A 95 5.56 10.62 0.09
N GLY A 96 6.63 9.82 -0.08
CA GLY A 96 6.64 8.69 -0.98
C GLY A 96 7.10 9.03 -2.41
N GLY A 97 7.12 8.03 -3.29
CA GLY A 97 7.59 8.12 -4.66
C GLY A 97 6.61 8.79 -5.63
N ALA A 98 6.30 10.09 -5.44
CA ALA A 98 5.28 10.78 -6.22
C ALA A 98 5.76 12.08 -6.89
N PHE A 99 5.19 12.36 -8.06
CA PHE A 99 5.33 13.63 -8.77
C PHE A 99 4.01 14.41 -8.72
N PRO A 100 4.00 15.74 -8.92
CA PRO A 100 2.76 16.52 -8.90
C PRO A 100 1.69 16.01 -9.87
N VAL A 101 2.10 15.48 -11.02
CA VAL A 101 1.20 14.95 -12.05
C VAL A 101 0.42 13.71 -11.60
N ASN A 102 0.95 12.93 -10.62
CA ASN A 102 0.24 11.78 -10.06
C ASN A 102 -1.07 12.19 -9.36
N PHE A 103 -1.05 13.35 -8.73
CA PHE A 103 -2.22 13.91 -8.04
C PHE A 103 -3.08 14.78 -8.96
N GLY A 104 -2.46 15.52 -9.88
CA GLY A 104 -3.12 16.54 -10.66
C GLY A 104 -3.56 17.76 -9.83
N MET A 105 -4.25 18.70 -10.44
CA MET A 105 -4.90 19.80 -9.71
C MET A 105 -6.18 19.27 -9.05
N CYS A 106 -6.20 19.18 -7.73
CA CYS A 106 -7.24 18.46 -7.00
C CYS A 106 -7.56 19.09 -5.64
N PRO A 107 -8.73 18.80 -5.05
CA PRO A 107 -9.01 19.11 -3.66
C PRO A 107 -8.14 18.24 -2.74
N VAL A 108 -7.65 18.87 -1.67
CA VAL A 108 -6.79 18.22 -0.67
C VAL A 108 -7.26 18.53 0.75
N ASP A 109 -6.87 17.67 1.68
CA ASP A 109 -7.04 17.83 3.12
C ASP A 109 -5.67 18.12 3.75
N VAL A 110 -5.53 19.28 4.40
CA VAL A 110 -4.34 19.65 5.17
C VAL A 110 -4.56 19.21 6.62
N MET A 111 -3.76 18.25 7.09
CA MET A 111 -3.95 17.60 8.40
C MET A 111 -3.25 18.39 9.51
N GLY A 112 -3.84 19.52 9.92
CA GLY A 112 -3.34 20.30 11.05
C GLY A 112 -3.53 19.54 12.39
N GLU A 113 -2.83 19.99 13.45
CA GLU A 113 -2.85 19.29 14.75
C GLU A 113 -4.24 19.36 15.44
N THR A 114 -5.00 20.44 15.22
CA THR A 114 -6.33 20.61 15.84
C THR A 114 -7.48 20.38 14.88
N ASP A 115 -7.25 20.55 13.59
CA ASP A 115 -8.29 20.47 12.56
C ASP A 115 -7.69 20.03 11.22
N THR A 116 -8.49 19.31 10.43
CA THR A 116 -8.22 19.11 9.00
C THR A 116 -8.82 20.27 8.21
N LEU A 117 -8.01 20.91 7.39
CA LEU A 117 -8.41 22.07 6.59
C LEU A 117 -8.54 21.72 5.12
N PRO A 118 -9.64 22.10 4.45
CA PRO A 118 -9.74 21.93 3.01
C PRO A 118 -8.78 22.85 2.27
N GLY A 119 -8.18 22.36 1.20
CA GLY A 119 -7.32 23.10 0.29
C GLY A 119 -7.44 22.62 -1.14
N VAL A 120 -6.71 23.25 -2.02
CA VAL A 120 -6.60 22.86 -3.44
C VAL A 120 -5.12 22.82 -3.81
N LEU A 121 -4.65 21.70 -4.34
CA LEU A 121 -3.34 21.60 -4.98
C LEU A 121 -3.39 22.36 -6.30
N SER A 122 -2.58 23.38 -6.42
CA SER A 122 -2.58 24.30 -7.56
C SER A 122 -1.26 24.24 -8.31
N PHE A 123 -1.36 24.07 -9.60
CA PHE A 123 -0.24 24.24 -10.56
C PHE A 123 -0.19 25.64 -11.15
N GLY A 124 -1.17 26.50 -10.84
CA GLY A 124 -1.36 27.82 -11.42
C GLY A 124 -2.36 27.84 -12.56
N THR A 125 -2.34 28.91 -13.37
CA THR A 125 -3.30 29.09 -14.45
C THR A 125 -2.76 28.59 -15.78
N MET A 126 -3.62 27.93 -16.57
CA MET A 126 -3.35 27.57 -17.97
C MET A 126 -3.47 28.77 -18.91
N HIS A 127 -4.10 29.88 -18.46
CA HIS A 127 -4.32 31.10 -19.27
C HIS A 127 -3.20 32.15 -19.10
N GLY A 128 -2.02 31.73 -18.60
CA GLY A 128 -0.84 32.59 -18.51
C GLY A 128 -0.04 32.60 -19.81
N THR A 129 0.85 33.60 -19.95
CA THR A 129 1.83 33.67 -21.03
C THR A 129 3.18 33.15 -20.56
N SER A 130 4.15 33.07 -21.48
CA SER A 130 5.54 32.70 -21.17
C SER A 130 6.26 33.66 -20.21
N GLU A 131 5.68 34.82 -19.89
CA GLU A 131 6.19 35.74 -18.86
C GLU A 131 6.03 35.15 -17.43
N SER A 132 5.02 34.31 -17.22
CA SER A 132 4.85 33.56 -15.99
C SER A 132 5.68 32.28 -16.01
N ALA A 133 6.62 32.14 -15.07
CA ALA A 133 7.42 30.92 -14.92
C ALA A 133 6.55 29.68 -14.69
N GLN A 134 5.53 29.79 -13.85
CA GLN A 134 4.58 28.73 -13.55
C GLN A 134 3.81 28.26 -14.78
N SER A 135 3.29 29.19 -15.61
CA SER A 135 2.61 28.86 -16.87
C SER A 135 3.54 28.17 -17.88
N ARG A 136 4.83 28.52 -17.90
CA ARG A 136 5.81 27.85 -18.78
C ARG A 136 5.97 26.38 -18.40
N HIS A 137 6.12 26.05 -17.12
CA HIS A 137 6.27 24.66 -16.65
C HIS A 137 5.02 23.82 -16.97
N ILE A 138 3.83 24.38 -16.75
CA ILE A 138 2.57 23.70 -17.12
C ILE A 138 2.51 23.44 -18.63
N LEU A 139 2.81 24.46 -19.45
CA LEU A 139 2.73 24.34 -20.91
C LEU A 139 3.80 23.42 -21.51
N SER A 140 4.96 23.27 -20.85
CA SER A 140 6.01 22.33 -21.26
C SER A 140 5.78 20.90 -20.79
N GLY A 141 4.83 20.67 -19.86
CA GLY A 141 4.59 19.37 -19.27
C GLY A 141 5.60 18.95 -18.20
N ASP A 142 6.52 19.84 -17.78
CA ASP A 142 7.56 19.58 -16.78
C ASP A 142 7.20 20.28 -15.45
N VAL A 143 6.15 19.79 -14.78
CA VAL A 143 5.69 20.34 -13.50
C VAL A 143 6.41 19.64 -12.35
N GLN A 144 7.18 20.40 -11.58
CA GLN A 144 7.94 19.94 -10.43
C GLN A 144 7.28 20.40 -9.12
N TRP A 145 7.66 19.80 -7.99
CA TRP A 145 7.18 20.21 -6.67
C TRP A 145 7.46 21.68 -6.32
N ALA A 146 8.49 22.26 -6.90
CA ALA A 146 8.80 23.69 -6.73
C ALA A 146 7.78 24.62 -7.41
N ASP A 147 7.04 24.13 -8.39
CA ASP A 147 6.08 24.90 -9.18
C ASP A 147 4.69 24.90 -8.59
N VAL A 148 4.40 23.98 -7.66
CA VAL A 148 3.07 23.75 -7.10
C VAL A 148 2.96 24.23 -5.66
N HIS A 149 1.73 24.52 -5.25
CA HIS A 149 1.42 24.89 -3.87
C HIS A 149 -0.02 24.56 -3.52
N VAL A 150 -0.32 24.44 -2.22
CA VAL A 150 -1.68 24.28 -1.74
C VAL A 150 -2.27 25.63 -1.32
N ILE A 151 -3.47 25.88 -1.78
CA ILE A 151 -4.26 27.09 -1.47
C ILE A 151 -5.33 26.73 -0.48
N THR A 152 -5.29 27.31 0.74
CA THR A 152 -6.31 27.18 1.78
C THR A 152 -7.13 28.45 1.99
N ARG A 153 -6.72 29.57 1.37
CA ARG A 153 -7.26 30.93 1.57
C ARG A 153 -7.14 31.43 3.01
N ARG A 154 -6.19 30.92 3.78
CA ARG A 154 -5.91 31.31 5.16
C ARG A 154 -4.59 32.08 5.26
N THR A 155 -4.49 32.94 6.26
CA THR A 155 -3.23 33.62 6.62
C THR A 155 -2.29 32.66 7.36
N GLN A 156 -1.01 33.01 7.45
CA GLN A 156 -0.03 32.25 8.26
C GLN A 156 -0.49 32.12 9.73
N ALA A 157 -1.06 33.18 10.32
CA ALA A 157 -1.52 33.18 11.71
C ALA A 157 -2.68 32.19 11.91
N GLU A 158 -3.65 32.17 11.00
CA GLU A 158 -4.76 31.19 11.03
C GLU A 158 -4.28 29.76 10.85
N LEU A 159 -3.33 29.54 9.96
CA LEU A 159 -2.71 28.21 9.75
C LEU A 159 -1.96 27.75 11.01
N ALA A 160 -1.18 28.64 11.62
CA ALA A 160 -0.47 28.34 12.87
C ALA A 160 -1.42 28.01 14.03
N GLN A 161 -2.57 28.69 14.13
CA GLN A 161 -3.61 28.39 15.14
C GLN A 161 -4.21 26.98 14.96
N LYS A 162 -4.17 26.45 13.73
CA LYS A 162 -4.63 25.09 13.43
C LYS A 162 -3.52 24.04 13.50
N GLY A 163 -2.32 24.44 13.94
CA GLY A 163 -1.16 23.57 14.04
C GLY A 163 -0.56 23.17 12.69
N VAL A 164 -0.81 23.96 11.62
CA VAL A 164 -0.17 23.74 10.33
C VAL A 164 1.24 24.32 10.35
N ARG A 165 2.23 23.48 10.07
CA ARG A 165 3.65 23.81 10.13
C ARG A 165 4.46 22.94 9.13
N PRO A 166 5.74 23.20 8.91
CA PRO A 166 6.59 22.23 8.19
C PRO A 166 6.47 20.83 8.82
N GLY A 167 6.24 19.83 7.97
CA GLY A 167 5.95 18.46 8.39
C GLY A 167 4.45 18.09 8.44
N THR A 168 3.53 19.07 8.34
CA THR A 168 2.08 18.77 8.25
C THR A 168 1.78 18.00 6.96
N ARG A 169 1.06 16.88 7.08
CA ARG A 169 0.65 16.05 5.94
C ARG A 169 -0.48 16.70 5.16
N VAL A 170 -0.45 16.50 3.86
CA VAL A 170 -1.48 16.94 2.93
C VAL A 170 -1.84 15.76 2.05
N VAL A 171 -3.09 15.36 2.09
CA VAL A 171 -3.60 14.18 1.38
C VAL A 171 -4.70 14.57 0.39
N LEU A 172 -5.03 13.70 -0.55
CA LEU A 172 -6.21 13.89 -1.39
C LEU A 172 -7.47 13.94 -0.53
N SER A 173 -8.37 14.87 -0.83
CA SER A 173 -9.65 14.99 -0.14
C SER A 173 -10.54 13.77 -0.42
N GLN A 174 -11.43 13.44 0.53
CA GLN A 174 -12.40 12.34 0.41
C GLN A 174 -13.21 12.36 -0.89
N HIS A 175 -13.40 13.53 -1.50
CA HIS A 175 -14.10 13.68 -2.79
C HIS A 175 -13.40 12.94 -3.94
N TRP A 176 -12.10 12.73 -3.85
CA TRP A 176 -11.26 12.08 -4.87
C TRP A 176 -10.84 10.65 -4.51
N ARG A 177 -11.20 10.19 -3.33
CA ARG A 177 -10.77 8.89 -2.82
C ARG A 177 -11.79 7.78 -3.05
N ARG A 178 -13.04 8.15 -3.41
CA ARG A 178 -14.13 7.18 -3.59
C ARG A 178 -13.89 6.33 -4.83
N PRO A 179 -13.84 4.98 -4.69
CA PRO A 179 -13.71 4.10 -5.84
C PRO A 179 -14.98 4.11 -6.69
N PHE A 180 -14.82 3.81 -7.97
CA PHE A 180 -15.94 3.57 -8.87
C PHE A 180 -15.62 2.44 -9.86
N ARG A 181 -16.68 1.87 -10.46
CA ARG A 181 -16.53 0.78 -11.42
C ARG A 181 -16.35 1.31 -12.82
N VAL A 182 -15.42 0.74 -13.54
CA VAL A 182 -15.17 0.96 -14.97
C VAL A 182 -15.31 -0.40 -15.64
N ASN A 183 -16.53 -0.76 -16.07
CA ASN A 183 -16.87 -2.05 -16.63
C ASN A 183 -16.48 -3.21 -15.69
N ASP A 184 -15.45 -3.99 -16.03
CA ASP A 184 -14.91 -5.12 -15.27
C ASP A 184 -13.77 -4.74 -14.32
N ALA A 185 -13.52 -3.45 -14.13
CA ALA A 185 -12.47 -2.91 -13.29
C ALA A 185 -12.98 -1.97 -12.20
N ILE A 186 -12.16 -1.78 -11.18
CA ILE A 186 -12.31 -0.79 -10.11
C ILE A 186 -11.24 0.27 -10.31
N ALA A 187 -11.64 1.54 -10.25
CA ALA A 187 -10.74 2.68 -10.38
C ALA A 187 -10.76 3.53 -9.11
N ALA A 188 -9.58 3.90 -8.62
CA ALA A 188 -9.39 4.80 -7.49
C ALA A 188 -7.93 5.28 -7.40
N HIS A 189 -7.66 6.33 -6.62
CA HIS A 189 -6.34 6.55 -6.04
C HIS A 189 -6.13 5.58 -4.87
N PHE A 190 -4.87 5.21 -4.59
CA PHE A 190 -4.46 4.43 -3.42
C PHE A 190 -4.98 2.99 -3.39
N LEU A 191 -5.23 2.36 -4.57
CA LEU A 191 -5.33 0.90 -4.63
C LEU A 191 -4.02 0.28 -4.15
N ASP A 192 -2.93 0.97 -4.35
CA ASP A 192 -1.64 0.85 -3.69
C ASP A 192 -1.70 1.44 -2.26
N ASP A 193 -1.70 0.68 -1.17
CA ASP A 193 -1.73 -0.79 -1.15
C ASP A 193 -3.07 -1.29 -0.55
N ARG A 194 -4.14 -0.45 -0.63
CA ARG A 194 -5.45 -0.76 -0.03
C ARG A 194 -6.09 -2.03 -0.58
N ALA A 195 -5.90 -2.31 -1.88
CA ALA A 195 -6.45 -3.51 -2.48
C ALA A 195 -5.70 -4.78 -2.04
N PRO A 196 -4.37 -4.84 -1.98
CA PRO A 196 -3.61 -5.89 -1.31
C PRO A 196 -3.93 -6.03 0.18
N VAL A 197 -4.18 -4.93 0.92
CA VAL A 197 -4.65 -4.99 2.30
C VAL A 197 -5.98 -5.74 2.40
N VAL A 198 -6.95 -5.48 1.50
CA VAL A 198 -8.19 -6.29 1.44
C VAL A 198 -7.86 -7.76 1.24
N ALA A 199 -6.95 -8.09 0.32
CA ALA A 199 -6.56 -9.49 0.07
C ALA A 199 -5.92 -10.14 1.31
N ALA A 200 -5.10 -9.41 2.08
CA ALA A 200 -4.53 -9.89 3.35
C ALA A 200 -5.61 -10.17 4.40
N LEU A 201 -6.54 -9.24 4.59
CA LEU A 201 -7.65 -9.38 5.55
C LEU A 201 -8.55 -10.55 5.20
N ARG A 202 -8.86 -10.75 3.91
CA ARG A 202 -9.64 -11.88 3.43
C ARG A 202 -8.90 -13.20 3.52
N ALA A 203 -7.57 -13.20 3.37
CA ALA A 203 -6.76 -14.39 3.61
C ALA A 203 -6.78 -14.77 5.10
N ALA A 204 -6.68 -13.80 6.00
CA ALA A 204 -6.81 -14.04 7.44
C ALA A 204 -8.17 -14.67 7.80
N GLU A 205 -9.27 -14.14 7.26
CA GLU A 205 -10.63 -14.67 7.45
C GLU A 205 -10.74 -16.14 6.98
N GLN A 206 -10.17 -16.48 5.81
CA GLN A 206 -10.20 -17.86 5.31
C GLN A 206 -9.33 -18.79 6.16
N LEU A 207 -8.09 -18.38 6.47
CA LEU A 207 -7.16 -19.21 7.26
C LEU A 207 -7.66 -19.48 8.68
N ALA A 208 -8.45 -18.58 9.26
CA ALA A 208 -9.08 -18.78 10.55
C ALA A 208 -9.96 -20.06 10.61
N GLN A 209 -10.48 -20.51 9.44
CA GLN A 209 -11.26 -21.74 9.30
C GLN A 209 -10.38 -23.00 9.12
N HIS A 210 -9.08 -22.84 8.90
CA HIS A 210 -8.12 -23.89 8.51
C HIS A 210 -6.93 -24.00 9.46
N LYS A 211 -7.05 -23.54 10.70
CA LYS A 211 -5.93 -23.53 11.69
C LYS A 211 -5.31 -24.91 11.92
N GLN A 212 -6.09 -25.98 11.81
CA GLN A 212 -5.62 -27.36 11.96
C GLN A 212 -4.78 -27.85 10.75
N ASP A 213 -4.96 -27.22 9.60
CA ASP A 213 -4.28 -27.58 8.36
C ASP A 213 -2.96 -26.82 8.19
N LEU A 214 -2.73 -25.81 9.05
CA LEU A 214 -1.49 -25.02 9.04
C LEU A 214 -0.36 -25.77 9.74
N GLU A 215 0.84 -25.74 9.14
CA GLU A 215 2.09 -26.22 9.73
C GLU A 215 3.00 -25.10 10.27
N GLN A 216 2.53 -23.83 10.18
CA GLN A 216 3.22 -22.64 10.68
C GLN A 216 2.22 -21.62 11.20
N ASP A 217 2.66 -20.79 12.14
CA ASP A 217 1.92 -19.57 12.48
C ASP A 217 1.99 -18.58 11.32
N VAL A 218 0.91 -17.84 11.11
CA VAL A 218 0.84 -16.80 10.09
C VAL A 218 0.63 -15.44 10.75
N TYR A 219 1.59 -14.55 10.60
CA TYR A 219 1.50 -13.18 11.06
C TYR A 219 1.08 -12.28 9.89
N PHE A 220 -0.08 -11.65 10.00
CA PHE A 220 -0.50 -10.58 9.11
C PHE A 220 0.00 -9.27 9.67
N VAL A 221 0.87 -8.60 8.95
CA VAL A 221 1.52 -7.35 9.36
C VAL A 221 1.09 -6.25 8.39
N LEU A 222 0.22 -5.37 8.86
CA LEU A 222 -0.11 -4.17 8.09
C LEU A 222 0.94 -3.13 8.44
N THR A 223 1.86 -2.91 7.51
CA THR A 223 3.10 -2.16 7.73
C THR A 223 2.89 -0.65 7.62
N THR A 224 3.77 0.11 8.25
CA THR A 224 3.83 1.56 8.22
C THR A 224 5.03 2.05 7.41
N ASN A 225 4.93 3.25 6.84
CA ASN A 225 6.02 3.93 6.14
C ASN A 225 6.69 3.08 5.04
N GLU A 226 5.92 2.30 4.28
CA GLU A 226 6.44 1.55 3.15
C GLU A 226 6.93 2.52 2.08
N GLU A 227 6.08 3.47 1.69
CA GLU A 227 6.24 4.45 0.62
C GLU A 227 7.51 5.32 0.75
N GLU A 228 8.05 5.44 1.95
CA GLU A 228 9.24 6.26 2.19
C GLU A 228 10.48 5.41 2.53
N THR A 229 10.35 4.44 3.43
CA THR A 229 11.52 3.83 4.08
C THR A 229 11.43 2.32 4.29
N ASN A 230 10.26 1.70 4.13
CA ASN A 230 9.95 0.32 4.54
C ASN A 230 10.32 0.03 6.02
N SER A 231 10.36 1.06 6.88
CA SER A 231 10.85 0.92 8.26
C SER A 231 9.94 0.02 9.11
N GLY A 232 8.63 0.06 8.87
CA GLY A 232 7.66 -0.81 9.52
C GLY A 232 7.95 -2.29 9.27
N ALA A 233 8.10 -2.68 8.01
CA ALA A 233 8.40 -4.04 7.62
C ALA A 233 9.74 -4.53 8.19
N GLN A 234 10.78 -3.70 8.11
CA GLN A 234 12.10 -4.06 8.67
C GLN A 234 12.05 -4.26 10.18
N TYR A 235 11.26 -3.47 10.89
CA TYR A 235 11.06 -3.65 12.33
C TYR A 235 10.31 -4.96 12.63
N ALA A 236 9.18 -5.19 11.97
CA ALA A 236 8.39 -6.41 12.13
C ALA A 236 9.21 -7.68 11.81
N ALA A 237 10.01 -7.65 10.74
CA ALA A 237 10.86 -8.77 10.35
C ALA A 237 11.93 -9.14 11.39
N ARG A 238 12.39 -8.16 12.19
CA ARG A 238 13.39 -8.39 13.26
C ARG A 238 12.77 -8.82 14.58
N THR A 239 11.50 -8.49 14.82
CA THR A 239 10.87 -8.66 16.13
C THR A 239 9.86 -9.80 16.17
N LEU A 240 9.26 -10.16 15.04
CA LEU A 240 8.32 -11.26 14.93
C LEU A 240 9.04 -12.57 14.57
N PRO A 241 8.51 -13.72 15.02
CA PRO A 241 9.04 -15.04 14.69
C PRO A 241 9.02 -15.33 13.19
N GLY A 242 9.79 -16.33 12.79
CA GLY A 242 9.83 -16.88 11.43
C GLY A 242 10.98 -16.33 10.56
N SER A 243 11.12 -16.94 9.39
CA SER A 243 12.24 -16.69 8.48
C SER A 243 11.81 -16.35 7.05
N VAL A 244 10.49 -16.21 6.83
CA VAL A 244 9.89 -15.92 5.51
C VAL A 244 9.02 -14.68 5.62
N CYS A 245 9.18 -13.76 4.69
CA CYS A 245 8.26 -12.64 4.46
C CYS A 245 7.63 -12.75 3.07
N ILE A 246 6.32 -12.57 2.99
CA ILE A 246 5.58 -12.44 1.74
C ILE A 246 4.96 -11.06 1.72
N ALA A 247 5.39 -10.19 0.81
CA ALA A 247 4.67 -8.96 0.56
C ALA A 247 3.47 -9.21 -0.35
N LEU A 248 2.36 -8.61 -0.02
CA LEU A 248 1.25 -8.37 -0.94
C LEU A 248 1.41 -6.94 -1.42
N GLU A 249 1.28 -6.74 -2.72
CA GLU A 249 1.57 -5.47 -3.37
C GLU A 249 0.70 -5.24 -4.61
N VAL A 250 0.70 -4.03 -5.12
CA VAL A 250 0.30 -3.78 -6.50
C VAL A 250 1.46 -4.14 -7.44
N GLY A 251 1.13 -4.59 -8.66
CA GLY A 251 2.12 -4.92 -9.69
C GLY A 251 1.89 -4.05 -10.93
N PRO A 252 2.83 -3.14 -11.26
CA PRO A 252 2.69 -2.25 -12.40
C PRO A 252 2.44 -2.99 -13.73
N ILE A 253 1.49 -2.47 -14.50
CA ILE A 253 1.29 -2.90 -15.88
C ILE A 253 2.21 -2.08 -16.78
N ALA A 254 3.17 -2.75 -17.39
CA ALA A 254 4.09 -2.12 -18.33
C ALA A 254 4.56 -3.11 -19.40
N GLU A 255 4.73 -2.62 -20.63
CA GLU A 255 5.22 -3.44 -21.75
C GLU A 255 6.60 -4.03 -21.44
N GLU A 256 7.47 -3.27 -20.80
CA GLU A 256 8.82 -3.70 -20.41
C GLU A 256 8.84 -4.86 -19.42
N TYR A 257 7.81 -5.02 -18.59
CA TYR A 257 7.65 -6.13 -17.62
C TYR A 257 6.87 -7.30 -18.19
N GLY A 258 6.20 -7.12 -19.33
CA GLY A 258 5.35 -8.13 -19.96
C GLY A 258 4.07 -8.42 -19.16
N THR A 259 3.67 -7.51 -18.28
CA THR A 259 2.49 -7.64 -17.43
C THR A 259 1.22 -7.13 -18.12
N ARG A 260 0.07 -7.66 -17.68
CA ARG A 260 -1.25 -7.35 -18.27
C ARG A 260 -2.28 -7.12 -17.17
N LEU A 261 -3.20 -6.21 -17.40
CA LEU A 261 -4.35 -5.98 -16.53
C LEU A 261 -5.34 -7.14 -16.65
N CYS A 262 -5.35 -8.02 -15.68
CA CYS A 262 -6.26 -9.17 -15.56
C CYS A 262 -6.27 -9.67 -14.12
N ALA A 263 -7.07 -10.71 -13.82
CA ALA A 263 -7.10 -11.33 -12.50
C ALA A 263 -5.87 -12.20 -12.19
N ASP A 264 -5.11 -12.63 -13.20
CA ASP A 264 -3.94 -13.48 -13.01
C ASP A 264 -2.85 -12.77 -12.22
N PRO A 265 -2.50 -13.20 -11.01
CA PRO A 265 -1.58 -12.46 -10.15
C PRO A 265 -0.17 -12.39 -10.75
N ILE A 266 0.54 -11.33 -10.42
CA ILE A 266 1.95 -11.16 -10.74
C ILE A 266 2.77 -11.77 -9.58
N ILE A 267 3.75 -12.60 -9.92
CA ILE A 267 4.72 -13.12 -8.95
C ILE A 267 6.08 -12.52 -9.28
N LEU A 268 6.58 -11.67 -8.39
CA LEU A 268 7.87 -11.05 -8.64
C LEU A 268 9.01 -12.04 -8.41
N THR A 269 9.96 -12.04 -9.35
CA THR A 269 11.22 -12.79 -9.24
C THR A 269 12.36 -11.92 -8.74
N GLY A 270 12.18 -10.60 -8.77
CA GLY A 270 13.09 -9.58 -8.28
C GLY A 270 12.57 -8.18 -8.58
N ASP A 271 13.20 -7.20 -7.95
CA ASP A 271 12.91 -5.77 -8.11
C ASP A 271 14.23 -4.94 -8.10
N GLU A 272 14.16 -3.60 -7.88
CA GLU A 272 15.34 -2.73 -7.86
C GLU A 272 16.35 -3.08 -6.76
N LYS A 273 15.90 -3.69 -5.64
CA LYS A 273 16.77 -4.07 -4.51
C LYS A 273 17.43 -5.45 -4.68
N GLY A 274 16.97 -6.22 -5.66
CA GLY A 274 17.56 -7.52 -6.00
C GLY A 274 16.56 -8.63 -6.28
N LEU A 275 17.08 -9.87 -6.32
CA LEU A 275 16.27 -11.05 -6.60
C LEU A 275 15.60 -11.57 -5.33
N TYR A 276 14.34 -11.96 -5.43
CA TYR A 276 13.60 -12.66 -4.39
C TYR A 276 14.09 -14.11 -4.22
N THR A 277 13.66 -14.76 -3.16
CA THR A 277 13.97 -16.17 -2.91
C THR A 277 13.29 -17.05 -3.94
N LYS A 278 14.07 -17.62 -4.85
CA LYS A 278 13.56 -18.39 -6.01
C LYS A 278 12.53 -19.45 -5.62
N SER A 279 12.78 -20.25 -4.58
CA SER A 279 11.85 -21.29 -4.13
C SER A 279 10.49 -20.70 -3.72
N ILE A 280 10.47 -19.53 -3.08
CA ILE A 280 9.23 -18.85 -2.68
C ILE A 280 8.48 -18.36 -3.92
N SER A 281 9.17 -17.74 -4.89
CA SER A 281 8.53 -17.33 -6.15
C SER A 281 7.98 -18.54 -6.92
N ASP A 282 8.72 -19.64 -6.98
CA ASP A 282 8.27 -20.89 -7.64
C ASP A 282 7.01 -21.47 -6.94
N ASP A 283 6.99 -21.48 -5.60
CA ASP A 283 5.87 -21.97 -4.81
C ASP A 283 4.62 -21.08 -4.94
N LEU A 284 4.79 -19.76 -5.00
CA LEU A 284 3.70 -18.81 -5.29
C LEU A 284 3.13 -18.99 -6.70
N LEU A 285 4.00 -19.19 -7.71
CA LEU A 285 3.57 -19.51 -9.08
C LEU A 285 2.73 -20.80 -9.08
N ALA A 286 3.22 -21.86 -8.42
CA ALA A 286 2.51 -23.11 -8.31
C ALA A 286 1.16 -22.95 -7.58
N ALA A 287 1.11 -22.17 -6.52
CA ALA A 287 -0.14 -21.89 -5.80
C ALA A 287 -1.19 -21.20 -6.67
N ALA A 288 -0.78 -20.19 -7.45
CA ALA A 288 -1.67 -19.52 -8.40
C ALA A 288 -2.22 -20.48 -9.46
N VAL A 289 -1.36 -21.33 -10.02
CA VAL A 289 -1.78 -22.36 -11.01
C VAL A 289 -2.81 -23.33 -10.41
N ARG A 290 -2.62 -23.79 -9.17
CA ARG A 290 -3.60 -24.66 -8.48
C ARG A 290 -4.94 -23.96 -8.27
N CYS A 291 -4.95 -22.65 -8.09
CA CYS A 291 -6.18 -21.86 -8.02
C CYS A 291 -6.84 -21.62 -9.39
N GLY A 292 -6.24 -22.11 -10.49
CA GLY A 292 -6.77 -21.98 -11.86
C GLY A 292 -6.35 -20.69 -12.57
N TYR A 293 -5.37 -19.94 -12.02
CA TYR A 293 -4.81 -18.75 -12.64
C TYR A 293 -3.61 -19.06 -13.53
N THR A 294 -3.31 -18.14 -14.44
CA THR A 294 -2.09 -18.15 -15.27
C THR A 294 -1.16 -17.06 -14.78
N PRO A 295 -0.39 -17.29 -13.68
CA PRO A 295 0.37 -16.23 -13.05
C PRO A 295 1.40 -15.59 -13.98
N GLN A 296 1.72 -14.34 -13.74
CA GLN A 296 2.62 -13.52 -14.51
C GLN A 296 3.96 -13.37 -13.77
N PRO A 297 5.00 -14.19 -14.06
CA PRO A 297 6.31 -13.97 -13.45
C PRO A 297 6.93 -12.69 -14.00
N ALA A 298 7.40 -11.79 -13.11
CA ALA A 298 7.97 -10.52 -13.52
C ALA A 298 9.26 -10.18 -12.75
N LEU A 299 10.17 -9.47 -13.44
CA LEU A 299 11.31 -8.77 -12.85
C LEU A 299 11.11 -7.28 -13.08
N MET A 300 11.06 -6.48 -12.00
CA MET A 300 10.65 -5.08 -12.04
C MET A 300 11.71 -4.14 -11.47
N PRO A 301 12.77 -3.78 -12.24
CA PRO A 301 13.88 -2.94 -11.74
C PRO A 301 13.49 -1.52 -11.30
N GLY A 302 12.30 -1.04 -11.67
CA GLY A 302 11.77 0.26 -11.25
C GLY A 302 10.76 0.19 -10.11
N PHE A 303 10.71 -0.92 -9.37
CA PHE A 303 9.77 -1.20 -8.29
C PHE A 303 10.51 -1.68 -7.04
N ALA A 304 9.95 -1.48 -5.87
CA ALA A 304 10.43 -2.05 -4.61
C ALA A 304 9.24 -2.42 -3.73
N SER A 305 9.47 -3.29 -2.73
CA SER A 305 8.44 -3.73 -1.79
C SER A 305 8.99 -3.91 -0.39
N ASP A 306 8.12 -4.10 0.59
CA ASP A 306 8.48 -4.52 1.93
C ASP A 306 9.30 -5.82 1.94
N ALA A 307 8.97 -6.78 1.07
CA ALA A 307 9.71 -8.05 1.00
C ALA A 307 11.16 -7.85 0.52
N SER A 308 11.39 -7.01 -0.48
CA SER A 308 12.75 -6.71 -0.94
C SER A 308 13.54 -5.90 0.08
N ALA A 309 12.85 -4.98 0.80
CA ALA A 309 13.49 -4.18 1.84
C ALA A 309 13.98 -5.04 3.02
N VAL A 310 13.17 -6.01 3.48
CA VAL A 310 13.58 -6.91 4.56
C VAL A 310 14.65 -7.90 4.13
N LEU A 311 14.62 -8.34 2.87
CA LEU A 311 15.67 -9.20 2.30
C LEU A 311 16.98 -8.44 2.14
N GLY A 312 16.96 -7.25 1.53
CA GLY A 312 18.13 -6.41 1.29
C GLY A 312 18.79 -5.91 2.57
N SER A 313 18.01 -5.65 3.64
CA SER A 313 18.55 -5.28 4.96
C SER A 313 19.02 -6.47 5.81
N GLY A 314 18.81 -7.71 5.34
CA GLY A 314 19.10 -8.92 6.12
C GLY A 314 18.17 -9.13 7.32
N SER A 315 17.04 -8.43 7.38
CA SER A 315 16.04 -8.58 8.45
C SER A 315 15.21 -9.87 8.30
N SER A 316 15.07 -10.37 7.07
CA SER A 316 14.51 -11.69 6.79
C SER A 316 15.45 -12.44 5.82
N PRO A 317 15.78 -13.72 6.09
CA PRO A 317 16.65 -14.50 5.22
C PRO A 317 15.97 -14.92 3.92
N ARG A 318 14.64 -14.96 3.87
CA ARG A 318 13.86 -15.36 2.70
C ARG A 318 12.66 -14.44 2.53
N ALA A 319 12.37 -14.07 1.29
CA ALA A 319 11.20 -13.27 0.97
C ALA A 319 10.70 -13.52 -0.46
N GLY A 320 9.43 -13.23 -0.68
CA GLY A 320 8.75 -13.23 -1.97
C GLY A 320 7.69 -12.13 -2.04
N CYS A 321 7.22 -11.82 -3.23
CA CYS A 321 6.19 -10.83 -3.46
C CYS A 321 5.11 -11.37 -4.40
N LEU A 322 3.87 -11.30 -3.93
CA LEU A 322 2.63 -11.60 -4.67
C LEU A 322 1.94 -10.28 -4.96
N ALA A 323 1.90 -9.89 -6.23
CA ALA A 323 1.41 -8.59 -6.63
C ALA A 323 0.11 -8.67 -7.44
N MET A 324 -0.74 -7.67 -7.24
CA MET A 324 -2.02 -7.49 -7.91
C MET A 324 -1.81 -6.66 -9.18
N PRO A 325 -2.15 -7.17 -10.39
CA PRO A 325 -2.00 -6.41 -11.62
C PRO A 325 -2.74 -5.07 -11.56
N THR A 326 -2.01 -3.96 -11.62
CA THR A 326 -2.54 -2.61 -11.41
C THR A 326 -2.05 -1.66 -12.50
N GLU A 327 -2.98 -1.03 -13.20
CA GLU A 327 -2.68 0.01 -14.19
C GLU A 327 -2.52 1.36 -13.49
N ASN A 328 -1.64 2.24 -13.99
CA ASN A 328 -1.41 3.60 -13.50
C ASN A 328 -0.97 3.71 -12.03
N THR A 329 -0.14 2.78 -11.54
CA THR A 329 0.37 2.81 -10.16
C THR A 329 0.89 4.19 -9.76
N HIS A 330 0.68 4.59 -8.49
CA HIS A 330 0.92 5.92 -7.94
C HIS A 330 0.07 7.05 -8.57
N GLY A 331 -0.93 6.71 -9.40
CA GLY A 331 -1.83 7.68 -10.02
C GLY A 331 -3.29 7.39 -9.72
N TYR A 332 -4.13 7.54 -10.74
CA TYR A 332 -5.53 7.06 -10.70
C TYR A 332 -5.56 5.63 -11.24
N GLU A 333 -5.54 4.70 -10.34
CA GLU A 333 -5.22 3.29 -10.55
C GLU A 333 -6.42 2.47 -10.97
N LEU A 334 -6.17 1.34 -11.65
CA LEU A 334 -7.20 0.37 -12.01
C LEU A 334 -6.73 -1.06 -11.68
N ILE A 335 -7.66 -1.85 -11.12
CA ILE A 335 -7.55 -3.31 -10.96
C ILE A 335 -8.82 -3.97 -11.52
N THR A 336 -8.75 -5.25 -11.91
CA THR A 336 -9.98 -5.98 -12.26
C THR A 336 -10.81 -6.30 -11.02
N ASN A 337 -12.14 -6.48 -11.20
CA ASN A 337 -13.07 -6.70 -10.08
C ASN A 337 -12.72 -7.93 -9.21
N ASP A 338 -12.05 -8.91 -9.77
CA ASP A 338 -11.70 -10.19 -9.15
C ASP A 338 -10.23 -10.31 -8.72
N ALA A 339 -9.42 -9.27 -8.97
CA ALA A 339 -7.98 -9.27 -8.67
C ALA A 339 -7.69 -9.48 -7.16
N MET A 340 -8.46 -8.83 -6.27
CA MET A 340 -8.32 -9.02 -4.82
C MET A 340 -8.57 -10.48 -4.43
N GLN A 341 -9.59 -11.12 -5.01
CA GLN A 341 -9.89 -12.53 -4.73
C GLN A 341 -8.84 -13.48 -5.30
N ALA A 342 -8.25 -13.14 -6.43
CA ALA A 342 -7.18 -13.93 -7.03
C ALA A 342 -5.93 -13.94 -6.15
N CYS A 343 -5.50 -12.78 -5.66
CA CYS A 343 -4.40 -12.66 -4.70
C CYS A 343 -4.73 -13.38 -3.38
N THR A 344 -5.93 -13.19 -2.83
CA THR A 344 -6.39 -13.90 -1.63
C THR A 344 -6.28 -15.42 -1.77
N ARG A 345 -6.85 -15.99 -2.83
CA ARG A 345 -6.85 -17.45 -3.08
C ARG A 345 -5.43 -17.98 -3.26
N THR A 346 -4.61 -17.28 -4.03
CA THR A 346 -3.21 -17.66 -4.25
C THR A 346 -2.42 -17.67 -2.94
N LEU A 347 -2.57 -16.63 -2.11
CA LEU A 347 -1.92 -16.56 -0.80
C LEU A 347 -2.37 -17.68 0.12
N VAL A 348 -3.69 -17.92 0.25
CA VAL A 348 -4.23 -19.00 1.09
C VAL A 348 -3.73 -20.37 0.62
N ALA A 349 -3.75 -20.64 -0.69
CA ALA A 349 -3.22 -21.89 -1.24
C ALA A 349 -1.72 -22.05 -0.96
N TYR A 350 -0.93 -20.99 -1.05
CA TYR A 350 0.48 -20.99 -0.69
C TYR A 350 0.68 -21.32 0.81
N LEU A 351 -0.08 -20.70 1.70
CA LEU A 351 0.06 -20.84 3.14
C LEU A 351 -0.39 -22.22 3.68
N LEU A 352 -1.38 -22.84 3.03
CA LEU A 352 -1.89 -24.18 3.41
C LEU A 352 -1.00 -25.33 2.92
N GLU A 353 -0.11 -25.12 1.97
CA GLU A 353 0.71 -26.18 1.38
C GLU A 353 2.10 -26.36 1.99
N ASN A 354 2.36 -25.80 3.14
CA ASN A 354 3.57 -26.17 3.86
C ASN A 354 4.89 -25.60 3.29
N ASN A 355 4.89 -24.36 2.86
CA ASN A 355 6.01 -23.72 2.17
C ASN A 355 7.05 -23.07 3.10
N ALA A 356 7.00 -23.33 4.39
CA ALA A 356 7.99 -22.83 5.37
C ALA A 356 9.30 -23.66 5.42
N ARG A 357 9.50 -24.58 4.47
CA ARG A 357 10.67 -25.48 4.41
C ARG A 357 11.97 -24.76 4.03
#